data_2c0e52f47681c5b6a4702210b51edc8f
#
_entry.id   2c0e52f47681c5b6a4702210b51edc8f
#
_cell.length_a   1.000
_cell.length_b   1.000
_cell.length_c   1.000
_cell.angle_alpha   90.00
_cell.angle_beta   90.00
_cell.angle_gamma   90.00
#
_symmetry.space_group_name_H-M   'P 1'
#
loop_
_entity.id
_entity.type
_entity.pdbx_description
1 polymer ?
#
loop_
_entity_poly.entity_id
_entity_poly.type
_entity_poly.pdbx_seq_one_letter_code
_entity_poly.pdbx_strand_id
1 'polypeptide(L)'
;MYDGKQVVRVVTQYKKADLYNIGVEMTDRKGTGNYDKDRTIFNIEYVSLTQNNLYQEVKNNLKTRNIEYLNRPNTNLLNGVTFTSGPEFFQSLGMKFKNSGRTYHTGDKKGQTVMIPDIKSKGDITKAVSYFFDSCMEFLKEYVGEENILLSQIHYDEDTPHLQAYFVPVVTKVKRKCFVKDENGNVVKEEIKKKDGTTSIVPKLLRDDKGKIVYEEVNGKFLNCDQFWKDKGGKLSFHQMQNDFNKFITEKGFNLYRGDVGSNKENQSKLDYDIAEKKAELEELNKEKEKTLKIIENSKNGLKNLEYNSDYSNVLNPTKRKLGGYKEDDVFKIIKYTKGLQHKIIILSTDNANKDMEIAKLTEENKTFKNNNELLKKNKIIKEQKQEIGRLNDLVNILSNNIESLKTKLETEVDKWKSLLKKICKALDKVLGRDKPKDKLEEYENIADAINYGYYSKNHKNKDDFEIER
;
A
#
# COMPACT_ATOMS: atom_id res chain seq x y z
N MET A 1 -22.97 -21.78 -19.32
CA MET A 1 -22.28 -20.51 -19.61
C MET A 1 -22.04 -19.88 -18.26
N TYR A 2 -20.80 -19.68 -17.86
CA TYR A 2 -20.50 -19.15 -16.54
C TYR A 2 -20.61 -17.64 -16.54
N ASP A 3 -21.49 -17.08 -15.70
CA ASP A 3 -21.62 -15.64 -15.51
C ASP A 3 -20.65 -15.19 -14.42
N GLY A 4 -19.37 -15.02 -14.79
CA GLY A 4 -18.38 -14.44 -13.89
C GLY A 4 -18.70 -13.00 -13.58
N LYS A 5 -18.40 -12.54 -12.35
CA LYS A 5 -18.55 -11.14 -11.98
C LYS A 5 -17.31 -10.36 -12.41
N GLN A 6 -17.48 -9.30 -13.20
CA GLN A 6 -16.38 -8.39 -13.50
C GLN A 6 -15.93 -7.64 -12.25
N VAL A 7 -14.64 -7.40 -12.13
CA VAL A 7 -14.06 -6.54 -11.09
C VAL A 7 -13.21 -5.48 -11.77
N VAL A 8 -13.64 -4.22 -11.66
CA VAL A 8 -12.82 -3.05 -12.02
C VAL A 8 -12.68 -2.20 -10.79
N ARG A 9 -11.47 -2.15 -10.25
CA ARG A 9 -11.16 -1.38 -9.05
C ARG A 9 -10.23 -0.23 -9.39
N VAL A 10 -10.59 0.99 -8.96
CA VAL A 10 -9.78 2.20 -9.17
C VAL A 10 -9.29 2.73 -7.83
N VAL A 11 -8.03 3.14 -7.78
CA VAL A 11 -7.42 3.86 -6.66
C VAL A 11 -6.83 5.17 -7.18
N THR A 12 -7.28 6.30 -6.64
CA THR A 12 -7.02 7.63 -7.20
C THR A 12 -6.06 8.50 -6.39
N GLN A 13 -5.43 7.98 -5.34
CA GLN A 13 -4.74 8.81 -4.36
C GLN A 13 -3.27 8.46 -4.16
N TYR A 14 -2.58 8.09 -5.24
CA TYR A 14 -1.16 7.81 -5.16
C TYR A 14 -0.34 9.11 -5.24
N LYS A 15 0.33 9.42 -4.15
CA LYS A 15 1.22 10.56 -3.96
C LYS A 15 2.66 10.14 -4.16
N LYS A 16 3.57 11.11 -4.17
CA LYS A 16 5.02 10.86 -4.30
C LYS A 16 5.54 9.77 -3.35
N ALA A 17 5.07 9.74 -2.10
CA ALA A 17 5.51 8.76 -1.10
C ALA A 17 5.10 7.31 -1.43
N ASP A 18 4.02 7.12 -2.18
CA ASP A 18 3.48 5.80 -2.51
C ASP A 18 4.21 5.17 -3.70
N LEU A 19 4.78 5.99 -4.60
CA LEU A 19 5.28 5.55 -5.90
C LEU A 19 6.47 4.59 -5.80
N TYR A 20 7.32 4.74 -4.78
CA TYR A 20 8.43 3.82 -4.57
C TYR A 20 7.94 2.40 -4.24
N ASN A 21 7.01 2.29 -3.30
CA ASN A 21 6.48 0.99 -2.89
C ASN A 21 5.72 0.31 -4.03
N ILE A 22 4.93 1.07 -4.80
CA ILE A 22 4.23 0.57 -5.99
C ILE A 22 5.23 0.04 -7.01
N GLY A 23 6.29 0.80 -7.30
CA GLY A 23 7.32 0.36 -8.24
C GLY A 23 7.96 -0.97 -7.80
N VAL A 24 8.39 -1.07 -6.55
CA VAL A 24 8.99 -2.29 -5.99
C VAL A 24 8.01 -3.47 -5.97
N GLU A 25 6.74 -3.23 -5.63
CA GLU A 25 5.71 -4.27 -5.64
C GLU A 25 5.50 -4.81 -7.06
N MET A 26 5.45 -3.94 -8.06
CA MET A 26 5.18 -4.34 -9.44
C MET A 26 6.37 -4.98 -10.14
N THR A 27 7.60 -4.50 -9.89
CA THR A 27 8.79 -4.95 -10.65
C THR A 27 9.60 -6.00 -9.91
N ASP A 28 9.89 -5.78 -8.64
CA ASP A 28 10.85 -6.60 -7.90
C ASP A 28 10.21 -7.77 -7.15
N ARG A 29 8.91 -7.69 -6.86
CA ARG A 29 8.19 -8.70 -6.06
C ARG A 29 8.96 -9.11 -4.78
N LYS A 30 9.72 -8.17 -4.18
CA LYS A 30 10.54 -8.41 -2.98
C LYS A 30 9.79 -8.19 -1.66
N GLY A 31 8.53 -7.76 -1.74
CA GLY A 31 7.70 -7.48 -0.57
C GLY A 31 7.24 -8.73 0.17
N THR A 32 6.59 -8.51 1.31
CA THR A 32 5.93 -9.56 2.13
C THR A 32 4.51 -9.89 1.62
N GLY A 33 4.21 -9.60 0.36
CA GLY A 33 2.91 -9.83 -0.25
C GLY A 33 2.56 -11.33 -0.37
N ASN A 34 1.26 -11.63 -0.38
CA ASN A 34 0.73 -12.99 -0.61
C ASN A 34 0.86 -13.37 -2.08
N TYR A 35 2.06 -13.59 -2.57
CA TYR A 35 2.32 -14.07 -3.93
C TYR A 35 3.23 -15.30 -3.90
N ASP A 36 3.04 -16.16 -4.87
CA ASP A 36 3.81 -17.39 -5.08
C ASP A 36 5.02 -17.07 -5.96
N LYS A 37 6.22 -17.09 -5.36
CA LYS A 37 7.48 -16.75 -6.05
C LYS A 37 7.78 -17.65 -7.26
N ASP A 38 7.34 -18.90 -7.21
CA ASP A 38 7.56 -19.84 -8.31
C ASP A 38 6.69 -19.49 -9.52
N ARG A 39 5.57 -18.80 -9.31
CA ARG A 39 4.68 -18.33 -10.38
C ARG A 39 4.99 -16.91 -10.88
N THR A 40 5.83 -16.16 -10.17
CA THR A 40 6.19 -14.77 -10.56
C THR A 40 6.81 -14.69 -11.96
N ILE A 41 7.52 -15.74 -12.39
CA ILE A 41 8.11 -15.81 -13.73
C ILE A 41 7.08 -15.85 -14.87
N PHE A 42 5.81 -16.09 -14.56
CA PHE A 42 4.70 -16.10 -15.52
C PHE A 42 3.95 -14.79 -15.59
N ASN A 43 4.25 -13.83 -14.72
CA ASN A 43 3.69 -12.48 -14.82
C ASN A 43 4.08 -11.85 -16.16
N ILE A 44 3.15 -11.08 -16.75
CA ILE A 44 3.34 -10.49 -18.08
C ILE A 44 3.27 -8.98 -17.97
N GLU A 45 4.35 -8.31 -18.33
CA GLU A 45 4.40 -6.85 -18.41
C GLU A 45 3.84 -6.39 -19.76
N TYR A 46 2.90 -5.43 -19.73
CA TYR A 46 2.44 -4.71 -20.92
C TYR A 46 3.16 -3.37 -21.08
N VAL A 47 3.38 -2.69 -19.97
CA VAL A 47 4.13 -1.43 -19.94
C VAL A 47 5.14 -1.51 -18.81
N SER A 48 6.42 -1.45 -19.16
CA SER A 48 7.55 -1.52 -18.23
C SER A 48 8.10 -0.13 -17.94
N LEU A 49 8.77 0.03 -16.80
CA LEU A 49 9.47 1.26 -16.47
C LEU A 49 10.67 1.47 -17.40
N THR A 50 10.84 2.68 -17.91
CA THR A 50 12.04 3.11 -18.67
C THR A 50 13.07 3.80 -17.78
N GLN A 51 12.66 4.23 -16.59
CA GLN A 51 13.49 4.90 -15.60
C GLN A 51 13.79 3.97 -14.40
N ASN A 52 14.76 4.36 -13.56
CA ASN A 52 15.21 3.57 -12.41
C ASN A 52 14.11 3.27 -11.37
N ASN A 53 13.04 4.05 -11.33
CA ASN A 53 11.89 3.82 -10.47
C ASN A 53 10.65 4.57 -10.98
N LEU A 54 9.48 4.20 -10.47
CA LEU A 54 8.20 4.76 -10.90
C LEU A 54 8.08 6.28 -10.68
N TYR A 55 8.71 6.84 -9.64
CA TYR A 55 8.69 8.30 -9.44
C TYR A 55 9.47 9.04 -10.54
N GLN A 56 10.62 8.51 -10.94
CA GLN A 56 11.37 9.10 -12.06
C GLN A 56 10.63 8.92 -13.38
N GLU A 57 9.93 7.79 -13.56
CA GLU A 57 9.07 7.56 -14.73
C GLU A 57 7.97 8.62 -14.83
N VAL A 58 7.21 8.85 -13.74
CA VAL A 58 6.20 9.91 -13.67
C VAL A 58 6.81 11.26 -13.98
N LYS A 59 7.94 11.61 -13.34
CA LYS A 59 8.61 12.90 -13.51
C LYS A 59 9.09 13.13 -14.94
N ASN A 60 9.64 12.09 -15.55
CA ASN A 60 10.09 12.13 -16.94
C ASN A 60 8.91 12.30 -17.91
N ASN A 61 7.83 11.54 -17.72
CA ASN A 61 6.61 11.64 -18.53
C ASN A 61 6.01 13.06 -18.47
N LEU A 62 5.87 13.63 -17.26
CA LEU A 62 5.34 14.99 -17.08
C LEU A 62 6.24 16.03 -17.80
N LYS A 63 7.57 15.89 -17.69
CA LYS A 63 8.52 16.82 -18.29
C LYS A 63 8.55 16.72 -19.81
N THR A 64 8.70 15.53 -20.37
CA THR A 64 8.85 15.32 -21.81
C THR A 64 7.60 15.69 -22.60
N ARG A 65 6.42 15.54 -21.97
CA ARG A 65 5.14 15.88 -22.59
C ARG A 65 4.64 17.28 -22.26
N ASN A 66 5.45 18.08 -21.54
CA ASN A 66 5.07 19.42 -21.08
C ASN A 66 3.75 19.45 -20.32
N ILE A 67 3.57 18.50 -19.39
CA ILE A 67 2.37 18.43 -18.54
C ILE A 67 2.59 19.30 -17.32
N GLU A 68 1.78 20.35 -17.18
CA GLU A 68 1.81 21.21 -16.01
C GLU A 68 1.16 20.53 -14.79
N TYR A 69 1.76 20.69 -13.61
CA TYR A 69 1.18 20.18 -12.37
C TYR A 69 1.62 21.01 -11.16
N LEU A 70 0.83 20.93 -10.09
CA LEU A 70 1.18 21.53 -8.81
C LEU A 70 2.12 20.58 -8.06
N ASN A 71 3.40 20.92 -7.97
CA ASN A 71 4.37 20.14 -7.21
C ASN A 71 4.21 20.36 -5.70
N ARG A 72 3.21 19.71 -5.11
CA ARG A 72 2.92 19.74 -3.67
C ARG A 72 3.02 18.33 -3.09
N PRO A 73 3.35 18.14 -1.80
CA PRO A 73 3.43 16.81 -1.17
C PRO A 73 2.14 15.98 -1.33
N ASN A 74 1.00 16.65 -1.33
CA ASN A 74 -0.32 16.02 -1.42
C ASN A 74 -0.89 15.94 -2.84
N THR A 75 -0.12 16.25 -3.87
CA THR A 75 -0.58 16.10 -5.25
C THR A 75 -0.73 14.63 -5.59
N ASN A 76 -1.91 14.23 -6.06
CA ASN A 76 -2.15 12.90 -6.60
C ASN A 76 -1.48 12.81 -7.98
N LEU A 77 -0.37 12.07 -8.04
CA LEU A 77 0.45 11.96 -9.24
C LEU A 77 0.01 10.82 -10.16
N LEU A 78 -0.59 9.78 -9.57
CA LEU A 78 -0.87 8.53 -10.26
C LEU A 78 -2.21 7.95 -9.80
N ASN A 79 -2.91 7.33 -10.72
CA ASN A 79 -4.06 6.48 -10.44
C ASN A 79 -3.73 5.03 -10.77
N GLY A 80 -4.26 4.09 -9.99
CA GLY A 80 -4.18 2.68 -10.28
C GLY A 80 -5.53 2.11 -10.67
N VAL A 81 -5.51 1.11 -11.53
CA VAL A 81 -6.69 0.34 -11.90
C VAL A 81 -6.36 -1.14 -11.92
N THR A 82 -7.30 -1.98 -11.46
CA THR A 82 -7.17 -3.43 -11.48
C THR A 82 -8.39 -4.02 -12.20
N PHE A 83 -8.13 -4.91 -13.17
CA PHE A 83 -9.15 -5.68 -13.88
C PHE A 83 -9.01 -7.16 -13.55
N THR A 84 -10.09 -7.81 -13.15
CA THR A 84 -10.11 -9.25 -12.88
C THR A 84 -11.53 -9.80 -12.91
N SER A 85 -11.66 -11.10 -12.64
CA SER A 85 -12.90 -11.82 -12.36
C SER A 85 -12.66 -12.93 -11.35
N GLY A 86 -13.66 -13.71 -11.00
CA GLY A 86 -13.52 -14.86 -10.10
C GLY A 86 -12.69 -16.01 -10.73
N PRO A 87 -12.12 -16.91 -9.91
CA PRO A 87 -11.40 -18.09 -10.39
C PRO A 87 -12.21 -18.94 -11.39
N GLU A 88 -13.52 -19.03 -11.15
CA GLU A 88 -14.45 -19.80 -11.95
C GLU A 88 -14.53 -19.30 -13.41
N PHE A 89 -14.45 -17.97 -13.58
CA PHE A 89 -14.38 -17.35 -14.91
C PHE A 89 -13.13 -17.79 -15.67
N PHE A 90 -11.96 -17.73 -15.04
CA PHE A 90 -10.71 -18.14 -15.65
C PHE A 90 -10.69 -19.66 -15.94
N GLN A 91 -11.34 -20.47 -15.09
CA GLN A 91 -11.55 -21.89 -15.35
C GLN A 91 -12.41 -22.11 -16.60
N SER A 92 -13.47 -21.32 -16.80
CA SER A 92 -14.30 -21.39 -18.00
C SER A 92 -13.54 -21.01 -19.27
N LEU A 93 -12.46 -20.22 -19.15
CA LEU A 93 -11.52 -19.91 -20.23
C LEU A 93 -10.43 -20.99 -20.40
N GLY A 94 -10.53 -22.12 -19.69
CA GLY A 94 -9.64 -23.26 -19.78
C GLY A 94 -8.38 -23.20 -18.91
N MET A 95 -8.26 -22.21 -18.02
CA MET A 95 -7.15 -22.13 -17.07
C MET A 95 -7.35 -23.10 -15.92
N LYS A 96 -6.29 -23.80 -15.53
CA LYS A 96 -6.34 -24.76 -14.42
C LYS A 96 -6.11 -24.06 -13.08
N PHE A 97 -6.82 -24.54 -12.07
CA PHE A 97 -6.69 -24.11 -10.68
C PHE A 97 -6.48 -25.31 -9.78
N LYS A 98 -5.72 -25.14 -8.71
CA LYS A 98 -5.49 -26.14 -7.67
C LYS A 98 -5.92 -25.61 -6.30
N ASN A 99 -6.15 -26.53 -5.37
CA ASN A 99 -6.40 -26.20 -3.96
C ASN A 99 -5.11 -25.59 -3.34
N SER A 100 -5.24 -24.44 -2.72
CA SER A 100 -4.14 -23.77 -2.03
C SER A 100 -3.82 -24.33 -0.64
N GLY A 101 -4.68 -25.22 -0.11
CA GLY A 101 -4.62 -25.66 1.29
C GLY A 101 -5.21 -24.64 2.28
N ARG A 102 -5.68 -23.49 1.81
CA ARG A 102 -6.32 -22.43 2.64
C ARG A 102 -7.83 -22.43 2.43
N THR A 103 -8.54 -21.92 3.45
CA THR A 103 -10.00 -21.76 3.45
C THR A 103 -10.35 -20.29 3.70
N TYR A 104 -11.42 -19.79 3.09
CA TYR A 104 -11.94 -18.46 3.37
C TYR A 104 -12.60 -18.44 4.76
N HIS A 105 -12.23 -17.47 5.60
CA HIS A 105 -12.77 -17.31 6.96
C HIS A 105 -13.82 -16.21 7.05
N THR A 106 -13.97 -15.38 6.02
CA THR A 106 -14.93 -14.27 5.97
C THR A 106 -15.71 -14.22 4.65
N GLY A 107 -16.74 -13.36 4.60
CA GLY A 107 -17.52 -13.08 3.40
C GLY A 107 -18.39 -14.22 2.89
N ASP A 108 -18.89 -14.04 1.65
CA ASP A 108 -19.87 -14.97 1.03
C ASP A 108 -19.24 -16.35 0.70
N LYS A 109 -17.91 -16.44 0.65
CA LYS A 109 -17.14 -17.67 0.37
C LYS A 109 -16.64 -18.37 1.64
N LYS A 110 -17.06 -17.94 2.83
CA LYS A 110 -16.65 -18.55 4.10
C LYS A 110 -16.82 -20.06 4.11
N GLY A 111 -15.77 -20.77 4.53
CA GLY A 111 -15.73 -22.23 4.56
C GLY A 111 -15.40 -22.91 3.23
N GLN A 112 -15.28 -22.14 2.14
CA GLN A 112 -14.85 -22.68 0.85
C GLN A 112 -13.32 -22.67 0.75
N THR A 113 -12.79 -23.61 -0.01
CA THR A 113 -11.36 -23.69 -0.29
C THR A 113 -10.91 -22.55 -1.21
N VAL A 114 -9.78 -21.91 -0.89
CA VAL A 114 -9.14 -20.93 -1.76
C VAL A 114 -8.47 -21.66 -2.92
N MET A 115 -8.93 -21.38 -4.14
CA MET A 115 -8.38 -21.93 -5.38
C MET A 115 -7.36 -20.94 -5.96
N ILE A 116 -6.20 -21.43 -6.37
CA ILE A 116 -5.12 -20.66 -6.98
C ILE A 116 -4.76 -21.19 -8.35
N PRO A 117 -4.22 -20.37 -9.27
CA PRO A 117 -3.80 -20.83 -10.60
C PRO A 117 -2.76 -21.96 -10.50
N ASP A 118 -2.97 -23.05 -11.25
CA ASP A 118 -1.99 -24.13 -11.39
C ASP A 118 -1.19 -23.95 -12.68
N ILE A 119 -0.22 -23.05 -12.64
CA ILE A 119 0.66 -22.71 -13.78
C ILE A 119 2.03 -23.28 -13.51
N LYS A 120 2.51 -24.11 -14.43
CA LYS A 120 3.84 -24.71 -14.44
C LYS A 120 4.65 -24.28 -15.66
N SER A 121 3.97 -23.77 -16.67
CA SER A 121 4.55 -23.32 -17.92
C SER A 121 3.71 -22.20 -18.53
N LYS A 122 4.29 -21.41 -19.45
CA LYS A 122 3.53 -20.39 -20.20
C LYS A 122 2.37 -20.99 -21.01
N GLY A 123 2.44 -22.28 -21.37
CA GLY A 123 1.37 -22.98 -22.08
C GLY A 123 0.11 -23.22 -21.24
N ASP A 124 0.20 -23.12 -19.91
CA ASP A 124 -0.94 -23.25 -19.01
C ASP A 124 -1.82 -21.98 -18.98
N ILE A 125 -1.29 -20.85 -19.48
CA ILE A 125 -2.03 -19.61 -19.73
C ILE A 125 -2.69 -19.74 -21.09
N THR A 126 -4.01 -19.94 -21.11
CA THR A 126 -4.73 -20.17 -22.36
C THR A 126 -4.79 -18.90 -23.21
N LYS A 127 -4.95 -19.05 -24.53
CA LYS A 127 -5.15 -17.94 -25.45
C LYS A 127 -6.38 -17.08 -25.08
N ALA A 128 -7.43 -17.71 -24.54
CA ALA A 128 -8.64 -17.02 -24.11
C ALA A 128 -8.38 -16.11 -22.88
N VAL A 129 -7.56 -16.56 -21.92
CA VAL A 129 -7.14 -15.74 -20.77
C VAL A 129 -6.25 -14.58 -21.22
N SER A 130 -5.30 -14.82 -22.13
CA SER A 130 -4.47 -13.75 -22.70
C SER A 130 -5.35 -12.72 -23.43
N TYR A 131 -6.29 -13.16 -24.27
CA TYR A 131 -7.20 -12.28 -25.01
C TYR A 131 -8.11 -11.46 -24.08
N PHE A 132 -8.50 -12.02 -22.92
CA PHE A 132 -9.24 -11.25 -21.91
C PHE A 132 -8.41 -10.08 -21.38
N PHE A 133 -7.15 -10.33 -21.00
CA PHE A 133 -6.30 -9.26 -20.48
C PHE A 133 -5.83 -8.28 -21.55
N ASP A 134 -5.62 -8.74 -22.79
CA ASP A 134 -5.40 -7.86 -23.94
C ASP A 134 -6.57 -6.91 -24.15
N SER A 135 -7.79 -7.42 -24.03
CA SER A 135 -9.01 -6.59 -24.12
C SER A 135 -9.13 -5.61 -22.94
N CYS A 136 -8.75 -6.01 -21.72
CA CYS A 136 -8.69 -5.09 -20.58
C CYS A 136 -7.71 -3.94 -20.82
N MET A 137 -6.55 -4.26 -21.40
CA MET A 137 -5.53 -3.27 -21.71
C MET A 137 -5.96 -2.34 -22.85
N GLU A 138 -6.62 -2.86 -23.87
CA GLU A 138 -7.20 -2.09 -24.97
C GLU A 138 -8.25 -1.10 -24.43
N PHE A 139 -9.18 -1.56 -23.61
CA PHE A 139 -10.14 -0.68 -22.94
C PHE A 139 -9.45 0.44 -22.15
N LEU A 140 -8.42 0.09 -21.36
CA LEU A 140 -7.73 1.09 -20.57
C LEU A 140 -7.04 2.14 -21.44
N LYS A 141 -6.39 1.72 -22.53
CA LYS A 141 -5.75 2.63 -23.49
C LYS A 141 -6.76 3.62 -24.10
N GLU A 142 -7.93 3.15 -24.48
CA GLU A 142 -9.01 4.01 -24.98
C GLU A 142 -9.56 4.94 -23.90
N TYR A 143 -9.67 4.44 -22.66
CA TYR A 143 -10.31 5.19 -21.58
C TYR A 143 -9.42 6.30 -21.01
N VAL A 144 -8.12 6.07 -20.86
CA VAL A 144 -7.19 7.04 -20.21
C VAL A 144 -6.20 7.69 -21.19
N GLY A 145 -6.03 7.14 -22.40
CA GLY A 145 -4.97 7.46 -23.36
C GLY A 145 -3.72 6.59 -23.11
N GLU A 146 -3.24 5.93 -24.16
CA GLU A 146 -2.11 4.98 -24.07
C GLU A 146 -0.86 5.63 -23.47
N GLU A 147 -0.56 6.85 -23.89
CA GLU A 147 0.59 7.64 -23.45
C GLU A 147 0.55 8.04 -21.96
N ASN A 148 -0.60 7.89 -21.31
CA ASN A 148 -0.75 8.18 -19.89
C ASN A 148 -0.46 6.96 -19.01
N ILE A 149 -0.39 5.75 -19.58
CA ILE A 149 -0.12 4.51 -18.85
C ILE A 149 1.39 4.37 -18.67
N LEU A 150 1.85 4.29 -17.43
CA LEU A 150 3.28 4.27 -17.10
C LEU A 150 3.79 2.91 -16.65
N LEU A 151 2.90 2.05 -16.16
CA LEU A 151 3.24 0.72 -15.67
C LEU A 151 2.01 -0.17 -15.75
N SER A 152 2.16 -1.37 -16.28
CA SER A 152 1.05 -2.31 -16.37
C SER A 152 1.55 -3.75 -16.46
N GLN A 153 0.98 -4.62 -15.63
CA GLN A 153 1.39 -6.03 -15.52
C GLN A 153 0.19 -6.93 -15.20
N ILE A 154 0.18 -8.14 -15.78
CA ILE A 154 -0.69 -9.22 -15.32
C ILE A 154 0.02 -9.99 -14.24
N HIS A 155 -0.66 -10.18 -13.12
CA HIS A 155 -0.19 -10.99 -12.00
C HIS A 155 -0.87 -12.37 -12.02
N TYR A 156 -0.08 -13.40 -12.26
CA TYR A 156 -0.49 -14.80 -12.15
C TYR A 156 0.00 -15.47 -10.88
N ASP A 157 0.82 -14.79 -10.12
CA ASP A 157 1.45 -15.26 -8.89
C ASP A 157 0.61 -15.03 -7.63
N GLU A 158 -0.55 -14.39 -7.75
CA GLU A 158 -1.51 -14.20 -6.67
C GLU A 158 -2.66 -15.22 -6.73
N ASP A 159 -3.62 -15.12 -5.80
CA ASP A 159 -4.74 -16.06 -5.71
C ASP A 159 -5.64 -16.05 -6.94
N THR A 160 -5.80 -14.87 -7.55
CA THR A 160 -6.62 -14.71 -8.76
C THR A 160 -5.85 -13.88 -9.78
N PRO A 161 -5.78 -14.31 -11.04
CA PRO A 161 -5.14 -13.54 -12.09
C PRO A 161 -5.80 -12.17 -12.26
N HIS A 162 -4.99 -11.13 -12.37
CA HIS A 162 -5.48 -9.78 -12.56
C HIS A 162 -4.49 -8.89 -13.31
N LEU A 163 -5.02 -7.99 -14.11
CA LEU A 163 -4.25 -6.90 -14.71
C LEU A 163 -4.23 -5.72 -13.75
N GLN A 164 -3.05 -5.27 -13.37
CA GLN A 164 -2.84 -4.05 -12.59
C GLN A 164 -2.10 -3.02 -13.43
N ALA A 165 -2.63 -1.81 -13.50
CA ALA A 165 -2.05 -0.73 -14.30
C ALA A 165 -2.07 0.59 -13.55
N TYR A 166 -1.11 1.46 -13.88
CA TYR A 166 -0.94 2.78 -13.30
C TYR A 166 -0.80 3.84 -14.39
N PHE A 167 -1.54 4.92 -14.24
CA PHE A 167 -1.59 5.99 -15.24
C PHE A 167 -1.62 7.39 -14.61
N VAL A 168 -1.14 8.37 -15.37
CA VAL A 168 -1.18 9.80 -15.01
C VAL A 168 -2.53 10.38 -15.44
N PRO A 169 -3.33 10.98 -14.54
CA PRO A 169 -4.62 11.58 -14.88
C PRO A 169 -4.43 12.96 -15.54
N VAL A 170 -4.24 12.95 -16.87
CA VAL A 170 -4.01 14.14 -17.67
C VAL A 170 -5.33 14.68 -18.23
N VAL A 171 -5.50 16.01 -18.13
CA VAL A 171 -6.62 16.74 -18.74
C VAL A 171 -6.13 17.79 -19.70
N THR A 172 -6.94 18.15 -20.70
CA THR A 172 -6.58 19.15 -21.72
C THR A 172 -7.05 20.56 -21.39
N LYS A 173 -7.86 20.70 -20.35
CA LYS A 173 -8.45 21.96 -19.92
C LYS A 173 -8.54 22.04 -18.41
N VAL A 174 -8.25 23.20 -17.85
CA VAL A 174 -8.45 23.49 -16.41
C VAL A 174 -9.06 24.86 -16.24
N LYS A 175 -9.83 25.04 -15.16
CA LYS A 175 -10.32 26.35 -14.75
C LYS A 175 -9.35 26.99 -13.76
N ARG A 176 -8.81 28.16 -14.11
CA ARG A 176 -7.93 28.95 -13.26
C ARG A 176 -8.70 30.15 -12.71
N LYS A 177 -8.44 30.50 -11.46
CA LYS A 177 -9.00 31.70 -10.84
C LYS A 177 -8.38 32.92 -11.50
N CYS A 178 -9.22 33.90 -11.89
CA CYS A 178 -8.77 35.19 -12.38
C CYS A 178 -8.43 36.10 -11.19
N PHE A 179 -7.39 36.92 -11.36
CA PHE A 179 -6.94 37.90 -10.38
C PHE A 179 -7.12 39.32 -10.91
N VAL A 180 -7.36 40.26 -10.00
CA VAL A 180 -7.40 41.67 -10.34
C VAL A 180 -5.99 42.12 -10.79
N LYS A 181 -5.90 42.84 -11.91
CA LYS A 181 -4.67 43.40 -12.44
C LYS A 181 -4.71 44.91 -12.35
N ASP A 182 -3.56 45.55 -12.11
CA ASP A 182 -3.38 47.01 -12.19
C ASP A 182 -3.27 47.44 -13.66
N GLU A 183 -3.13 48.79 -13.89
CA GLU A 183 -3.00 49.41 -15.19
C GLU A 183 -1.76 48.91 -15.97
N ASN A 184 -0.74 48.38 -15.26
CA ASN A 184 0.48 47.82 -15.84
C ASN A 184 0.40 46.30 -16.09
N GLY A 185 -0.80 45.66 -15.79
CA GLY A 185 -1.01 44.23 -15.97
C GLY A 185 -0.47 43.34 -14.81
N ASN A 186 0.05 43.96 -13.72
CA ASN A 186 0.53 43.21 -12.57
C ASN A 186 -0.65 42.76 -11.68
N VAL A 187 -0.51 41.60 -11.05
CA VAL A 187 -1.52 41.07 -10.14
C VAL A 187 -1.55 41.89 -8.86
N VAL A 188 -2.70 42.52 -8.56
CA VAL A 188 -2.96 43.25 -7.32
C VAL A 188 -3.00 42.23 -6.17
N LYS A 189 -2.37 42.59 -5.03
CA LYS A 189 -2.35 41.78 -3.81
C LYS A 189 -3.21 42.42 -2.74
N GLU A 190 -3.81 41.60 -1.87
CA GLU A 190 -4.57 42.04 -0.71
C GLU A 190 -4.10 41.29 0.55
N GLU A 191 -4.27 41.94 1.68
CA GLU A 191 -3.99 41.34 2.98
C GLU A 191 -5.23 40.60 3.51
N ILE A 192 -5.05 39.33 3.86
CA ILE A 192 -6.09 38.57 4.53
C ILE A 192 -5.62 38.10 5.90
N LYS A 193 -6.48 38.25 6.91
CA LYS A 193 -6.26 37.70 8.24
C LYS A 193 -6.68 36.24 8.25
N LYS A 194 -5.77 35.34 8.63
CA LYS A 194 -6.06 33.94 8.81
C LYS A 194 -6.79 33.69 10.13
N LYS A 195 -7.38 32.50 10.27
CA LYS A 195 -8.09 32.12 11.52
C LYS A 195 -7.19 32.06 12.76
N ASP A 196 -5.88 31.88 12.56
CA ASP A 196 -4.84 31.87 13.60
C ASP A 196 -4.37 33.29 14.00
N GLY A 197 -5.00 34.33 13.48
CA GLY A 197 -4.64 35.73 13.73
C GLY A 197 -3.47 36.26 12.90
N THR A 198 -2.79 35.43 12.12
CA THR A 198 -1.70 35.88 11.25
C THR A 198 -2.23 36.55 9.98
N THR A 199 -1.49 37.51 9.44
CA THR A 199 -1.81 38.19 8.18
C THR A 199 -0.99 37.58 7.04
N SER A 200 -1.61 37.33 5.90
CA SER A 200 -0.91 36.92 4.66
C SER A 200 -1.32 37.80 3.50
N ILE A 201 -0.32 38.15 2.68
CA ILE A 201 -0.51 38.87 1.41
C ILE A 201 -0.81 37.83 0.33
N VAL A 202 -1.97 37.93 -0.29
CA VAL A 202 -2.43 36.99 -1.34
C VAL A 202 -2.86 37.77 -2.59
N PRO A 203 -2.81 37.15 -3.79
CA PRO A 203 -3.38 37.72 -4.99
C PRO A 203 -4.88 38.00 -4.81
N LYS A 204 -5.33 39.22 -5.13
CA LYS A 204 -6.75 39.62 -5.05
C LYS A 204 -7.56 38.91 -6.15
N LEU A 205 -8.58 38.16 -5.74
CA LEU A 205 -9.43 37.42 -6.65
C LEU A 205 -10.38 38.35 -7.44
N LEU A 206 -10.45 38.16 -8.74
CA LEU A 206 -11.46 38.82 -9.57
C LEU A 206 -12.84 38.20 -9.27
N ARG A 207 -13.83 39.09 -9.00
CA ARG A 207 -15.21 38.68 -8.76
C ARG A 207 -16.16 39.37 -9.74
N ASP A 208 -17.23 38.66 -10.09
CA ASP A 208 -18.33 39.20 -10.91
C ASP A 208 -19.23 40.16 -10.09
N ASP A 209 -20.22 40.75 -10.75
CA ASP A 209 -21.19 41.66 -10.13
C ASP A 209 -22.02 41.03 -9.00
N LYS A 210 -22.03 39.67 -8.93
CA LYS A 210 -22.72 38.89 -7.89
C LYS A 210 -21.75 38.43 -6.79
N GLY A 211 -20.49 38.92 -6.79
CA GLY A 211 -19.44 38.55 -5.85
C GLY A 211 -18.84 37.16 -6.01
N LYS A 212 -19.17 36.42 -7.07
CA LYS A 212 -18.61 35.10 -7.35
C LYS A 212 -17.22 35.24 -8.00
N ILE A 213 -16.31 34.30 -7.66
CA ILE A 213 -14.97 34.26 -8.25
C ILE A 213 -15.09 33.97 -9.75
N VAL A 214 -14.43 34.80 -10.55
CA VAL A 214 -14.31 34.59 -11.99
C VAL A 214 -13.22 33.57 -12.28
N TYR A 215 -13.49 32.66 -13.19
CA TYR A 215 -12.56 31.65 -13.67
C TYR A 215 -12.37 31.79 -15.19
N GLU A 216 -11.17 31.61 -15.64
CA GLU A 216 -10.83 31.44 -17.06
C GLU A 216 -10.57 29.96 -17.37
N GLU A 217 -10.94 29.50 -18.54
CA GLU A 217 -10.60 28.17 -19.05
C GLU A 217 -9.24 28.26 -19.77
N VAL A 218 -8.29 27.45 -19.30
CA VAL A 218 -6.96 27.38 -19.88
C VAL A 218 -6.79 26.03 -20.57
N ASN A 219 -6.46 26.09 -21.87
CA ASN A 219 -6.15 24.89 -22.66
C ASN A 219 -4.66 24.53 -22.50
N GLY A 220 -4.36 23.24 -22.42
CA GLY A 220 -2.99 22.73 -22.24
C GLY A 220 -3.03 21.27 -21.84
N LYS A 221 -1.90 20.77 -21.33
CA LYS A 221 -1.82 19.45 -20.70
C LYS A 221 -1.56 19.64 -19.22
N PHE A 222 -2.49 19.17 -18.39
CA PHE A 222 -2.43 19.35 -16.95
C PHE A 222 -2.62 18.02 -16.24
N LEU A 223 -1.77 17.73 -15.24
CA LEU A 223 -2.05 16.67 -14.29
C LEU A 223 -3.07 17.19 -13.26
N ASN A 224 -4.28 16.68 -13.34
CA ASN A 224 -5.37 17.07 -12.44
C ASN A 224 -6.34 15.90 -12.23
N CYS A 225 -6.12 15.13 -11.17
CA CYS A 225 -6.91 13.95 -10.85
C CYS A 225 -8.40 14.28 -10.64
N ASP A 226 -8.72 15.35 -9.91
CA ASP A 226 -10.10 15.72 -9.61
C ASP A 226 -10.85 16.13 -10.89
N GLN A 227 -10.22 16.92 -11.75
CA GLN A 227 -10.82 17.32 -13.02
C GLN A 227 -10.98 16.13 -13.96
N PHE A 228 -9.97 15.24 -14.04
CA PHE A 228 -10.02 14.02 -14.84
C PHE A 228 -11.28 13.18 -14.52
N TRP A 229 -11.49 12.88 -13.23
CA TRP A 229 -12.65 12.10 -12.82
C TRP A 229 -13.96 12.87 -12.93
N LYS A 230 -13.92 14.20 -12.78
CA LYS A 230 -15.08 15.05 -13.01
C LYS A 230 -15.52 15.01 -14.47
N ASP A 231 -14.60 15.05 -15.42
CA ASP A 231 -14.87 14.97 -16.86
C ASP A 231 -15.40 13.59 -17.26
N LYS A 232 -15.06 12.53 -16.51
CA LYS A 232 -15.54 11.14 -16.66
C LYS A 232 -16.85 10.84 -15.92
N GLY A 233 -17.55 11.85 -15.38
CA GLY A 233 -18.85 11.68 -14.70
C GLY A 233 -18.88 12.04 -13.22
N GLY A 234 -17.78 12.59 -12.67
CA GLY A 234 -17.69 13.09 -11.30
C GLY A 234 -17.91 12.00 -10.26
N LYS A 235 -18.90 12.16 -9.38
CA LYS A 235 -19.21 11.18 -8.33
C LYS A 235 -19.64 9.81 -8.87
N LEU A 236 -20.09 9.73 -10.10
CA LEU A 236 -20.52 8.50 -10.77
C LEU A 236 -19.44 7.93 -11.71
N SER A 237 -18.28 8.55 -11.82
CA SER A 237 -17.24 8.18 -12.79
C SER A 237 -16.81 6.72 -12.70
N PHE A 238 -16.69 6.15 -11.50
CA PHE A 238 -16.33 4.74 -11.33
C PHE A 238 -17.47 3.79 -11.71
N HIS A 239 -18.72 4.18 -11.47
CA HIS A 239 -19.87 3.44 -11.96
C HIS A 239 -19.93 3.47 -13.48
N GLN A 240 -19.66 4.63 -14.08
CA GLN A 240 -19.63 4.77 -15.52
C GLN A 240 -18.52 3.93 -16.14
N MET A 241 -17.31 3.98 -15.58
CA MET A 241 -16.21 3.13 -16.03
C MET A 241 -16.55 1.64 -15.98
N GLN A 242 -17.23 1.18 -14.92
CA GLN A 242 -17.68 -0.21 -14.84
C GLN A 242 -18.74 -0.56 -15.88
N ASN A 243 -19.64 0.38 -16.20
CA ASN A 243 -20.64 0.18 -17.26
C ASN A 243 -19.97 0.12 -18.65
N ASP A 244 -19.06 1.06 -18.92
CA ASP A 244 -18.35 1.16 -20.19
C ASP A 244 -17.47 -0.08 -20.40
N PHE A 245 -16.77 -0.53 -19.35
CA PHE A 245 -16.01 -1.77 -19.40
C PHE A 245 -16.89 -3.00 -19.63
N ASN A 246 -18.04 -3.09 -18.95
CA ASN A 246 -18.96 -4.22 -19.15
C ASN A 246 -19.45 -4.31 -20.62
N LYS A 247 -19.84 -3.17 -21.18
CA LYS A 247 -20.24 -3.10 -22.59
C LYS A 247 -19.09 -3.53 -23.51
N PHE A 248 -17.91 -2.94 -23.34
CA PHE A 248 -16.73 -3.23 -24.12
C PHE A 248 -16.32 -4.71 -24.06
N ILE A 249 -16.25 -5.29 -22.87
CA ILE A 249 -15.81 -6.67 -22.69
C ILE A 249 -16.83 -7.68 -23.21
N THR A 250 -18.13 -7.31 -23.17
CA THR A 250 -19.20 -8.11 -23.79
C THR A 250 -19.09 -8.09 -25.31
N GLU A 251 -18.76 -6.96 -25.92
CA GLU A 251 -18.51 -6.84 -27.37
C GLU A 251 -17.29 -7.67 -27.81
N LYS A 252 -16.30 -7.86 -26.92
CA LYS A 252 -15.15 -8.77 -27.11
C LYS A 252 -15.52 -10.25 -26.92
N GLY A 253 -16.77 -10.59 -26.58
CA GLY A 253 -17.27 -11.95 -26.45
C GLY A 253 -17.19 -12.56 -25.05
N PHE A 254 -16.87 -11.77 -24.02
CA PHE A 254 -16.85 -12.24 -22.64
C PHE A 254 -18.16 -11.88 -21.93
N ASN A 255 -18.88 -12.90 -21.46
CA ASN A 255 -20.13 -12.71 -20.71
C ASN A 255 -19.81 -12.57 -19.21
N LEU A 256 -19.57 -11.33 -18.78
CA LEU A 256 -19.31 -10.99 -17.39
C LEU A 256 -20.45 -10.17 -16.81
N TYR A 257 -20.92 -10.59 -15.64
CA TYR A 257 -21.91 -9.83 -14.89
C TYR A 257 -21.25 -8.58 -14.26
N ARG A 258 -21.83 -7.41 -14.53
CA ARG A 258 -21.29 -6.13 -14.02
C ARG A 258 -21.27 -6.03 -12.49
N GLY A 259 -22.16 -6.75 -11.81
CA GLY A 259 -22.42 -6.63 -10.38
C GLY A 259 -23.58 -5.68 -10.07
N ASP A 260 -24.04 -5.72 -8.81
CA ASP A 260 -25.23 -4.98 -8.37
C ASP A 260 -24.95 -3.49 -8.26
N VAL A 261 -25.77 -2.69 -8.95
CA VAL A 261 -25.72 -1.24 -8.88
C VAL A 261 -26.29 -0.79 -7.52
N GLY A 262 -25.52 0.03 -6.79
CA GLY A 262 -25.96 0.56 -5.49
C GLY A 262 -25.71 -0.40 -4.29
N SER A 263 -24.91 -1.45 -4.45
CA SER A 263 -24.47 -2.22 -3.30
C SER A 263 -23.62 -1.32 -2.38
N ASN A 264 -24.00 -1.20 -1.11
CA ASN A 264 -23.27 -0.46 -0.09
C ASN A 264 -21.97 -1.16 0.37
N LYS A 265 -21.44 -2.10 -0.44
CA LYS A 265 -20.18 -2.77 -0.14
C LYS A 265 -19.06 -1.77 -0.41
N GLU A 266 -18.51 -1.21 0.65
CA GLU A 266 -17.31 -0.36 0.57
C GLU A 266 -16.12 -1.16 0.03
N ASN A 267 -15.28 -0.50 -0.77
CA ASN A 267 -14.00 -1.08 -1.21
C ASN A 267 -13.08 -1.23 0.02
N GLN A 268 -13.00 -2.44 0.55
CA GLN A 268 -11.98 -2.75 1.55
C GLN A 268 -10.60 -2.79 0.89
N SER A 269 -9.60 -2.22 1.55
CA SER A 269 -8.23 -2.40 1.10
C SER A 269 -7.84 -3.89 1.22
N LYS A 270 -6.93 -4.37 0.37
CA LYS A 270 -6.41 -5.75 0.49
C LYS A 270 -5.91 -6.03 1.92
N LEU A 271 -5.22 -5.06 2.52
CA LEU A 271 -4.72 -5.17 3.89
C LEU A 271 -5.85 -5.34 4.92
N ASP A 272 -6.93 -4.57 4.81
CA ASP A 272 -8.07 -4.69 5.75
C ASP A 272 -8.78 -6.03 5.58
N TYR A 273 -8.89 -6.53 4.35
CA TYR A 273 -9.43 -7.86 4.06
C TYR A 273 -8.54 -8.95 4.67
N ASP A 274 -7.22 -8.92 4.43
CA ASP A 274 -6.27 -9.90 4.97
C ASP A 274 -6.25 -9.89 6.51
N ILE A 275 -6.38 -8.71 7.13
CA ILE A 275 -6.51 -8.57 8.60
C ILE A 275 -7.81 -9.20 9.09
N ALA A 276 -8.92 -8.99 8.40
CA ALA A 276 -10.22 -9.55 8.77
C ALA A 276 -10.21 -11.09 8.65
N GLU A 277 -9.66 -11.64 7.57
CA GLU A 277 -9.47 -13.08 7.37
C GLU A 277 -8.64 -13.70 8.51
N LYS A 278 -7.48 -13.12 8.83
CA LYS A 278 -6.61 -13.61 9.91
C LYS A 278 -7.23 -13.50 11.30
N LYS A 279 -8.02 -12.48 11.55
CA LYS A 279 -8.78 -12.37 12.82
C LYS A 279 -9.86 -13.45 12.93
N ALA A 280 -10.59 -13.70 11.85
CA ALA A 280 -11.63 -14.73 11.84
C ALA A 280 -11.03 -16.14 12.00
N GLU A 281 -9.92 -16.44 11.30
CA GLU A 281 -9.16 -17.68 11.47
C GLU A 281 -8.72 -17.88 12.92
N LEU A 282 -8.14 -16.86 13.55
CA LEU A 282 -7.70 -16.90 14.95
C LEU A 282 -8.88 -17.14 15.91
N GLU A 283 -10.02 -16.55 15.66
CA GLU A 283 -11.22 -16.74 16.48
C GLU A 283 -11.76 -18.16 16.38
N GLU A 284 -11.77 -18.74 15.18
CA GLU A 284 -12.16 -20.14 14.96
C GLU A 284 -11.21 -21.11 15.68
N LEU A 285 -9.90 -20.92 15.56
CA LEU A 285 -8.89 -21.71 16.26
C LEU A 285 -9.01 -21.62 17.78
N ASN A 286 -9.31 -20.43 18.32
CA ASN A 286 -9.55 -20.28 19.76
C ASN A 286 -10.81 -21.02 20.23
N LYS A 287 -11.89 -20.99 19.45
CA LYS A 287 -13.12 -21.76 19.76
C LYS A 287 -12.85 -23.27 19.74
N GLU A 288 -12.06 -23.73 18.78
CA GLU A 288 -11.69 -25.17 18.68
C GLU A 288 -10.80 -25.61 19.85
N LYS A 289 -9.84 -24.77 20.22
CA LYS A 289 -9.01 -24.96 21.42
C LYS A 289 -9.85 -25.05 22.70
N GLU A 290 -10.85 -24.17 22.89
CA GLU A 290 -11.73 -24.23 24.05
C GLU A 290 -12.57 -25.51 24.10
N LYS A 291 -13.09 -25.97 22.93
CA LYS A 291 -13.81 -27.24 22.83
C LYS A 291 -12.90 -28.41 23.22
N THR A 292 -11.67 -28.44 22.70
CA THR A 292 -10.70 -29.49 23.00
C THR A 292 -10.33 -29.51 24.49
N LEU A 293 -10.11 -28.35 25.12
CA LEU A 293 -9.85 -28.25 26.55
C LEU A 293 -11.03 -28.77 27.41
N LYS A 294 -12.28 -28.47 27.03
CA LYS A 294 -13.47 -29.01 27.72
C LYS A 294 -13.57 -30.54 27.60
N ILE A 295 -13.24 -31.09 26.43
CA ILE A 295 -13.21 -32.55 26.23
C ILE A 295 -12.15 -33.21 27.13
N ILE A 296 -10.95 -32.60 27.22
CA ILE A 296 -9.88 -33.08 28.10
C ILE A 296 -10.29 -33.03 29.57
N GLU A 297 -10.90 -31.93 30.00
CA GLU A 297 -11.39 -31.78 31.39
C GLU A 297 -12.48 -32.79 31.74
N ASN A 298 -13.45 -32.98 30.85
CA ASN A 298 -14.49 -33.99 30.99
C ASN A 298 -13.91 -35.40 31.02
N SER A 299 -12.90 -35.71 30.20
CA SER A 299 -12.20 -37.00 30.21
C SER A 299 -11.41 -37.23 31.49
N LYS A 300 -10.72 -36.20 32.03
CA LYS A 300 -10.02 -36.24 33.33
C LYS A 300 -11.01 -36.49 34.48
N ASN A 301 -12.19 -35.82 34.47
CA ASN A 301 -13.22 -36.00 35.47
C ASN A 301 -13.89 -37.37 35.35
N GLY A 302 -14.09 -37.89 34.14
CA GLY A 302 -14.53 -39.24 33.88
C GLY A 302 -13.58 -40.31 34.42
N LEU A 303 -12.25 -40.11 34.26
CA LEU A 303 -11.23 -40.99 34.82
C LEU A 303 -11.24 -40.96 36.36
N LYS A 304 -11.32 -39.79 36.99
CA LYS A 304 -11.47 -39.69 38.46
C LYS A 304 -12.71 -40.39 38.99
N ASN A 305 -13.84 -40.28 38.27
CA ASN A 305 -15.07 -40.97 38.65
C ASN A 305 -14.97 -42.48 38.43
N LEU A 306 -14.16 -42.96 37.48
CA LEU A 306 -13.88 -44.39 37.32
C LEU A 306 -13.01 -44.97 38.43
N GLU A 307 -12.08 -44.21 38.97
CA GLU A 307 -11.27 -44.57 40.14
C GLU A 307 -12.11 -44.60 41.43
N TYR A 308 -13.19 -43.81 41.54
CA TYR A 308 -14.00 -43.70 42.76
C TYR A 308 -15.26 -44.59 42.78
N ASN A 309 -15.79 -45.00 41.59
CA ASN A 309 -17.02 -45.79 41.48
C ASN A 309 -16.80 -47.23 40.97
N SER A 310 -15.58 -47.73 41.02
CA SER A 310 -15.35 -49.14 40.76
C SER A 310 -15.81 -49.97 41.98
N ASP A 311 -17.07 -50.31 42.02
CA ASP A 311 -17.55 -51.36 42.92
C ASP A 311 -17.03 -52.72 42.37
N TYR A 312 -15.74 -52.94 42.63
CA TYR A 312 -15.06 -54.19 42.29
C TYR A 312 -15.51 -55.36 43.15
N SER A 313 -16.37 -55.12 44.19
CA SER A 313 -16.74 -56.09 45.15
C SER A 313 -17.48 -57.32 44.55
N ASN A 314 -18.29 -57.07 43.52
CA ASN A 314 -19.04 -58.15 42.83
C ASN A 314 -18.19 -58.94 41.81
N VAL A 315 -17.10 -58.39 41.31
CA VAL A 315 -16.21 -59.06 40.34
C VAL A 315 -15.02 -59.72 41.05
N LEU A 316 -14.56 -59.15 42.15
CA LEU A 316 -13.40 -59.61 42.90
C LEU A 316 -13.69 -60.58 44.06
N ASN A 317 -14.98 -60.99 44.28
CA ASN A 317 -15.32 -61.99 45.24
C ASN A 317 -15.71 -63.33 44.59
N PRO A 318 -14.73 -64.06 44.07
CA PRO A 318 -15.04 -65.39 43.49
C PRO A 318 -15.43 -66.35 44.54
N THR A 319 -16.43 -67.19 44.25
CA THR A 319 -16.97 -68.17 45.15
C THR A 319 -15.90 -69.23 45.48
N LYS A 320 -15.53 -69.36 46.79
CA LYS A 320 -14.59 -70.40 47.23
C LYS A 320 -15.28 -71.80 47.15
N ARG A 321 -14.52 -72.75 46.63
CA ARG A 321 -14.95 -74.17 46.70
C ARG A 321 -14.74 -74.73 48.11
N LYS A 322 -15.62 -75.69 48.55
CA LYS A 322 -15.52 -76.34 49.87
C LYS A 322 -14.20 -77.11 50.09
N LEU A 323 -13.46 -77.46 49.04
CA LEU A 323 -12.19 -78.18 49.05
C LEU A 323 -10.97 -77.28 48.69
N GLY A 324 -11.08 -75.98 48.80
CA GLY A 324 -10.00 -75.04 48.42
C GLY A 324 -10.05 -74.67 46.92
N GLY A 325 -9.71 -73.43 46.60
CA GLY A 325 -9.74 -72.88 45.25
C GLY A 325 -11.03 -72.14 44.92
N TYR A 326 -11.13 -71.59 43.75
CA TYR A 326 -12.25 -70.78 43.23
C TYR A 326 -12.98 -71.53 42.11
N LYS A 327 -14.25 -71.20 41.87
CA LYS A 327 -14.96 -71.71 40.68
C LYS A 327 -14.34 -71.23 39.42
N GLU A 328 -14.15 -72.12 38.48
CA GLU A 328 -13.47 -71.86 37.19
C GLU A 328 -14.18 -70.77 36.40
N ASP A 329 -15.49 -70.70 36.39
CA ASP A 329 -16.34 -69.72 35.79
C ASP A 329 -16.07 -68.28 36.32
N ASP A 330 -15.87 -68.18 37.67
CA ASP A 330 -15.63 -66.91 38.33
C ASP A 330 -14.22 -66.39 38.01
N VAL A 331 -13.23 -67.29 37.91
CA VAL A 331 -11.86 -66.96 37.46
C VAL A 331 -11.88 -66.52 35.99
N PHE A 332 -12.66 -67.18 35.12
CA PHE A 332 -12.82 -66.81 33.71
C PHE A 332 -13.47 -65.43 33.57
N LYS A 333 -14.48 -65.10 34.37
CA LYS A 333 -15.10 -63.76 34.41
C LYS A 333 -14.10 -62.66 34.81
N ILE A 334 -13.29 -62.90 35.84
CA ILE A 334 -12.24 -61.98 36.27
C ILE A 334 -11.22 -61.74 35.14
N ILE A 335 -10.73 -62.81 34.52
CA ILE A 335 -9.77 -62.72 33.41
C ILE A 335 -10.35 -61.92 32.22
N LYS A 336 -11.61 -62.18 31.85
CA LYS A 336 -12.30 -61.46 30.75
C LYS A 336 -12.48 -59.98 31.07
N TYR A 337 -12.84 -59.66 32.32
CA TYR A 337 -12.99 -58.28 32.79
C TYR A 337 -11.66 -57.54 32.81
N THR A 338 -10.59 -58.16 33.33
CA THR A 338 -9.24 -57.57 33.39
C THR A 338 -8.70 -57.30 31.97
N LYS A 339 -8.88 -58.20 31.01
CA LYS A 339 -8.53 -58.00 29.60
C LYS A 339 -9.33 -56.85 28.98
N GLY A 340 -10.63 -56.72 29.30
CA GLY A 340 -11.45 -55.60 28.85
C GLY A 340 -10.99 -54.24 29.40
N LEU A 341 -10.57 -54.20 30.66
CA LEU A 341 -9.97 -52.98 31.26
C LEU A 341 -8.62 -52.63 30.64
N GLN A 342 -7.73 -53.60 30.39
CA GLN A 342 -6.47 -53.37 29.72
C GLN A 342 -6.69 -52.80 28.32
N HIS A 343 -7.65 -53.31 27.57
CA HIS A 343 -7.97 -52.79 26.23
C HIS A 343 -8.51 -51.36 26.29
N LYS A 344 -9.39 -51.03 27.28
CA LYS A 344 -9.84 -49.65 27.50
C LYS A 344 -8.71 -48.70 27.87
N ILE A 345 -7.78 -49.13 28.71
CA ILE A 345 -6.58 -48.30 29.09
C ILE A 345 -5.75 -48.01 27.87
N ILE A 346 -5.52 -48.97 26.98
CA ILE A 346 -4.77 -48.78 25.74
C ILE A 346 -5.46 -47.76 24.84
N ILE A 347 -6.77 -47.87 24.63
CA ILE A 347 -7.54 -46.93 23.80
C ILE A 347 -7.44 -45.51 24.39
N LEU A 348 -7.68 -45.34 25.68
CA LEU A 348 -7.66 -44.05 26.36
C LEU A 348 -6.25 -43.42 26.35
N SER A 349 -5.19 -44.23 26.49
CA SER A 349 -3.82 -43.73 26.43
C SER A 349 -3.44 -43.28 25.01
N THR A 350 -3.90 -43.96 23.97
CA THR A 350 -3.72 -43.59 22.59
C THR A 350 -4.45 -42.28 22.24
N ASP A 351 -5.72 -42.16 22.70
CA ASP A 351 -6.52 -40.94 22.50
C ASP A 351 -5.88 -39.74 23.20
N ASN A 352 -5.35 -39.93 24.41
CA ASN A 352 -4.66 -38.87 25.14
C ASN A 352 -3.36 -38.43 24.42
N ALA A 353 -2.56 -39.38 23.90
CA ALA A 353 -1.35 -39.05 23.15
C ALA A 353 -1.66 -38.26 21.86
N ASN A 354 -2.74 -38.63 21.16
CA ASN A 354 -3.20 -37.90 19.98
C ASN A 354 -3.66 -36.48 20.34
N LYS A 355 -4.39 -36.30 21.44
CA LYS A 355 -4.81 -34.96 21.91
C LYS A 355 -3.65 -34.11 22.38
N ASP A 356 -2.63 -34.70 23.01
CA ASP A 356 -1.44 -33.95 23.42
C ASP A 356 -0.64 -33.45 22.19
N MET A 357 -0.57 -34.24 21.11
CA MET A 357 0.04 -33.80 19.84
C MET A 357 -0.77 -32.66 19.19
N GLU A 358 -2.08 -32.74 19.20
CA GLU A 358 -2.96 -31.68 18.66
C GLU A 358 -2.85 -30.38 19.47
N ILE A 359 -2.79 -30.46 20.80
CA ILE A 359 -2.56 -29.31 21.69
C ILE A 359 -1.19 -28.67 21.41
N ALA A 360 -0.15 -29.47 21.22
CA ALA A 360 1.20 -28.96 20.91
C ALA A 360 1.18 -28.21 19.57
N LYS A 361 0.54 -28.76 18.54
CA LYS A 361 0.38 -28.13 17.23
C LYS A 361 -0.37 -26.80 17.33
N LEU A 362 -1.54 -26.77 17.98
CA LEU A 362 -2.33 -25.55 18.16
C LEU A 362 -1.61 -24.48 19.01
N THR A 363 -0.79 -24.91 19.96
CA THR A 363 0.02 -24.01 20.78
C THR A 363 1.10 -23.31 19.95
N GLU A 364 1.78 -24.03 19.06
CA GLU A 364 2.80 -23.47 18.17
C GLU A 364 2.16 -22.54 17.13
N GLU A 365 1.01 -22.91 16.57
CA GLU A 365 0.25 -22.05 15.68
C GLU A 365 -0.16 -20.74 16.36
N ASN A 366 -0.67 -20.78 17.59
CA ASN A 366 -0.99 -19.58 18.38
C ASN A 366 0.21 -18.68 18.65
N LYS A 367 1.38 -19.26 18.90
CA LYS A 367 2.62 -18.51 19.10
C LYS A 367 3.04 -17.78 17.82
N THR A 368 2.89 -18.43 16.68
CA THR A 368 3.15 -17.83 15.35
C THR A 368 2.19 -16.67 15.08
N PHE A 369 0.89 -16.82 15.40
CA PHE A 369 -0.10 -15.75 15.27
C PHE A 369 0.16 -14.55 16.17
N LYS A 370 0.59 -14.75 17.42
CA LYS A 370 0.97 -13.67 18.33
C LYS A 370 2.15 -12.87 17.77
N ASN A 371 3.16 -13.57 17.27
CA ASN A 371 4.34 -12.94 16.65
C ASN A 371 3.96 -12.12 15.40
N ASN A 372 3.07 -12.64 14.56
CA ASN A 372 2.57 -11.92 13.39
C ASN A 372 1.74 -10.68 13.77
N ASN A 373 0.91 -10.73 14.81
CA ASN A 373 0.17 -9.58 15.30
C ASN A 373 1.08 -8.47 15.86
N GLU A 374 2.16 -8.83 16.56
CA GLU A 374 3.17 -7.86 17.00
C GLU A 374 3.92 -7.24 15.82
N LEU A 375 4.24 -8.05 14.80
CA LEU A 375 4.87 -7.59 13.57
C LEU A 375 3.96 -6.61 12.81
N LEU A 376 2.66 -6.87 12.73
CA LEU A 376 1.67 -5.96 12.11
C LEU A 376 1.57 -4.63 12.87
N LYS A 377 1.58 -4.66 14.21
CA LYS A 377 1.61 -3.44 15.02
C LYS A 377 2.90 -2.63 14.79
N LYS A 378 4.06 -3.30 14.75
CA LYS A 378 5.34 -2.67 14.44
C LYS A 378 5.36 -2.07 13.04
N ASN A 379 4.83 -2.78 12.05
CA ASN A 379 4.74 -2.30 10.67
C ASN A 379 3.84 -1.06 10.54
N LYS A 380 2.74 -0.97 11.32
CA LYS A 380 1.91 0.23 11.37
C LYS A 380 2.69 1.43 11.91
N ILE A 381 3.41 1.26 13.01
CA ILE A 381 4.26 2.30 13.61
C ILE A 381 5.36 2.74 12.62
N ILE A 382 6.03 1.78 11.97
CA ILE A 382 7.05 2.06 10.94
C ILE A 382 6.45 2.87 9.78
N LYS A 383 5.22 2.55 9.36
CA LYS A 383 4.54 3.29 8.30
C LYS A 383 4.26 4.74 8.71
N GLU A 384 3.79 4.96 9.94
CA GLU A 384 3.55 6.29 10.49
C GLU A 384 4.85 7.09 10.62
N GLN A 385 5.93 6.48 11.11
CA GLN A 385 7.26 7.09 11.19
C GLN A 385 7.83 7.43 9.81
N LYS A 386 7.66 6.56 8.81
CA LYS A 386 8.08 6.84 7.43
C LYS A 386 7.34 8.03 6.82
N GLN A 387 6.05 8.19 7.13
CA GLN A 387 5.28 9.35 6.69
C GLN A 387 5.80 10.65 7.33
N GLU A 388 6.15 10.60 8.62
CA GLU A 388 6.70 11.76 9.33
C GLU A 388 8.10 12.13 8.82
N ILE A 389 8.97 11.14 8.58
CA ILE A 389 10.28 11.36 7.92
C ILE A 389 10.10 12.00 6.54
N GLY A 390 9.11 11.58 5.77
CA GLY A 390 8.77 12.22 4.49
C GLY A 390 8.43 13.71 4.65
N ARG A 391 7.59 14.05 5.63
CA ARG A 391 7.23 15.45 5.94
C ARG A 391 8.44 16.28 6.38
N LEU A 392 9.30 15.71 7.23
CA LEU A 392 10.51 16.38 7.68
C LEU A 392 11.49 16.63 6.53
N ASN A 393 11.67 15.69 5.63
CA ASN A 393 12.50 15.86 4.44
C ASN A 393 11.95 16.96 3.50
N ASP A 394 10.63 17.05 3.34
CA ASP A 394 10.02 18.14 2.56
C ASP A 394 10.27 19.50 3.22
N LEU A 395 10.20 19.59 4.55
CA LEU A 395 10.53 20.80 5.31
C LEU A 395 12.00 21.19 5.13
N VAL A 396 12.91 20.23 5.22
CA VAL A 396 14.35 20.44 4.97
C VAL A 396 14.60 21.00 3.56
N ASN A 397 13.93 20.44 2.55
CA ASN A 397 14.04 20.93 1.18
C ASN A 397 13.52 22.38 1.02
N ILE A 398 12.39 22.71 1.67
CA ILE A 398 11.85 24.07 1.67
C ILE A 398 12.82 25.06 2.33
N LEU A 399 13.37 24.67 3.48
CA LEU A 399 14.35 25.50 4.21
C LEU A 399 15.63 25.71 3.40
N SER A 400 16.13 24.66 2.75
CA SER A 400 17.32 24.72 1.87
C SER A 400 17.10 25.69 0.69
N ASN A 401 15.93 25.62 0.05
CA ASN A 401 15.58 26.55 -1.03
C ASN A 401 15.45 27.99 -0.54
N ASN A 402 14.92 28.20 0.67
CA ASN A 402 14.81 29.52 1.27
C ASN A 402 16.19 30.09 1.63
N ILE A 403 17.11 29.28 2.14
CA ILE A 403 18.49 29.67 2.43
C ILE A 403 19.20 30.09 1.14
N GLU A 404 19.07 29.33 0.06
CA GLU A 404 19.68 29.68 -1.23
C GLU A 404 19.11 30.99 -1.80
N SER A 405 17.79 31.21 -1.68
CA SER A 405 17.15 32.46 -2.06
C SER A 405 17.65 33.66 -1.23
N LEU A 406 17.84 33.48 0.07
CA LEU A 406 18.38 34.53 0.96
C LEU A 406 19.84 34.82 0.65
N LYS A 407 20.64 33.80 0.34
CA LYS A 407 22.04 33.94 -0.07
C LYS A 407 22.13 34.77 -1.34
N THR A 408 21.36 34.49 -2.38
CA THR A 408 21.32 35.24 -3.63
C THR A 408 20.93 36.74 -3.41
N LYS A 409 19.94 36.97 -2.52
CA LYS A 409 19.55 38.33 -2.15
C LYS A 409 20.68 39.07 -1.44
N LEU A 410 21.37 38.41 -0.50
CA LEU A 410 22.49 38.98 0.22
C LEU A 410 23.64 39.34 -0.72
N GLU A 411 23.99 38.45 -1.64
CA GLU A 411 25.00 38.68 -2.68
C GLU A 411 24.63 39.92 -3.52
N THR A 412 23.38 40.05 -3.93
CA THR A 412 22.89 41.21 -4.70
C THR A 412 22.99 42.50 -3.89
N GLU A 413 22.69 42.51 -2.62
CA GLU A 413 22.81 43.69 -1.74
C GLU A 413 24.28 44.03 -1.50
N VAL A 414 25.16 43.06 -1.28
CA VAL A 414 26.62 43.27 -1.18
C VAL A 414 27.18 43.94 -2.44
N ASP A 415 26.78 43.50 -3.62
CA ASP A 415 27.22 44.12 -4.88
C ASP A 415 26.71 45.56 -5.05
N LYS A 416 25.48 45.85 -4.60
CA LYS A 416 25.00 47.25 -4.56
C LYS A 416 25.86 48.12 -3.64
N TRP A 417 26.22 47.62 -2.46
CA TRP A 417 27.07 48.30 -1.49
C TRP A 417 28.48 48.52 -2.03
N LYS A 418 29.08 47.51 -2.70
CA LYS A 418 30.38 47.63 -3.39
C LYS A 418 30.33 48.71 -4.47
N SER A 419 29.26 48.77 -5.28
CA SER A 419 29.06 49.81 -6.30
C SER A 419 28.91 51.19 -5.68
N LEU A 420 28.21 51.33 -4.57
CA LEU A 420 28.03 52.61 -3.84
C LEU A 420 29.37 53.08 -3.27
N LEU A 421 30.13 52.22 -2.59
CA LEU A 421 31.48 52.52 -2.09
C LEU A 421 32.40 52.97 -3.19
N LYS A 422 32.38 52.33 -4.36
CA LYS A 422 33.16 52.74 -5.54
C LYS A 422 32.80 54.13 -6.01
N LYS A 423 31.51 54.55 -5.95
CA LYS A 423 31.06 55.90 -6.27
C LYS A 423 31.54 56.92 -5.23
N ILE A 424 31.46 56.58 -3.92
CA ILE A 424 31.92 57.44 -2.83
C ILE A 424 33.43 57.66 -2.89
N CYS A 425 34.22 56.63 -3.13
CA CYS A 425 35.67 56.74 -3.29
C CYS A 425 36.03 57.61 -4.46
N LYS A 426 35.38 57.46 -5.64
CA LYS A 426 35.60 58.34 -6.79
C LYS A 426 35.24 59.81 -6.49
N ALA A 427 34.20 60.09 -5.73
CA ALA A 427 33.80 61.42 -5.34
C ALA A 427 34.81 62.07 -4.35
N LEU A 428 35.31 61.27 -3.40
CA LEU A 428 36.34 61.70 -2.43
C LEU A 428 37.68 62.01 -3.12
N ASP A 429 38.10 61.17 -4.09
CA ASP A 429 39.31 61.41 -4.86
C ASP A 429 39.22 62.72 -5.67
N LYS A 430 38.04 63.00 -6.23
CA LYS A 430 37.76 64.27 -6.95
C LYS A 430 37.84 65.49 -6.04
N VAL A 431 37.31 65.39 -4.80
CA VAL A 431 37.34 66.46 -3.80
C VAL A 431 38.75 66.69 -3.26
N LEU A 432 39.57 65.63 -3.13
CA LEU A 432 40.90 65.69 -2.56
C LEU A 432 42.00 65.94 -3.60
N GLY A 433 41.65 66.20 -4.88
CA GLY A 433 42.60 66.50 -5.97
C GLY A 433 43.58 65.35 -6.23
N ARG A 434 43.22 64.09 -6.05
CA ARG A 434 44.08 62.90 -6.26
C ARG A 434 43.85 62.32 -7.65
N ASP A 435 44.84 62.47 -8.52
CA ASP A 435 44.77 62.13 -9.97
C ASP A 435 45.05 60.62 -10.31
N LYS A 436 45.26 59.73 -9.32
CA LYS A 436 45.51 58.30 -9.62
C LYS A 436 44.85 57.36 -8.62
N PRO A 437 43.76 56.68 -9.02
CA PRO A 437 43.01 55.74 -8.15
C PRO A 437 43.38 54.24 -8.29
N LYS A 438 44.45 53.85 -8.99
CA LYS A 438 44.62 52.43 -9.38
C LYS A 438 45.02 51.48 -8.23
N ASP A 439 45.77 51.91 -7.24
CA ASP A 439 46.39 50.95 -6.31
C ASP A 439 45.56 50.65 -5.05
N LYS A 440 44.65 51.54 -4.64
CA LYS A 440 43.87 51.35 -3.43
C LYS A 440 42.57 50.56 -3.63
N LEU A 441 42.07 50.44 -4.84
CA LEU A 441 40.85 49.68 -5.13
C LEU A 441 41.13 48.18 -5.05
N GLU A 442 42.30 47.75 -5.50
CA GLU A 442 42.78 46.37 -5.43
C GLU A 442 43.04 45.93 -3.98
N GLU A 443 43.52 46.87 -3.12
CA GLU A 443 43.72 46.63 -1.70
C GLU A 443 42.39 46.46 -0.94
N TYR A 444 41.33 47.20 -1.29
CA TYR A 444 40.00 47.05 -0.71
C TYR A 444 39.23 45.80 -1.20
N GLU A 445 39.44 45.40 -2.47
CA GLU A 445 38.90 44.13 -3.00
C GLU A 445 39.60 42.94 -2.32
N ASN A 446 40.91 42.99 -2.10
CA ASN A 446 41.66 41.97 -1.37
C ASN A 446 41.23 41.87 0.11
N ILE A 447 40.90 42.98 0.78
CA ILE A 447 40.36 42.97 2.15
C ILE A 447 38.93 42.41 2.19
N ALA A 448 38.08 42.72 1.22
CA ALA A 448 36.74 42.18 1.12
C ALA A 448 36.76 40.66 0.86
N ASP A 449 37.66 40.19 0.02
CA ASP A 449 37.87 38.77 -0.27
C ASP A 449 38.48 38.02 0.94
N ALA A 450 39.40 38.67 1.68
CA ALA A 450 39.95 38.12 2.91
C ALA A 450 38.88 37.98 4.03
N ILE A 451 37.97 38.94 4.13
CA ILE A 451 36.83 38.87 5.07
C ILE A 451 35.87 37.74 4.65
N ASN A 452 35.57 37.60 3.37
CA ASN A 452 34.76 36.49 2.85
C ASN A 452 35.43 35.13 3.09
N TYR A 453 36.73 35.02 2.83
CA TYR A 453 37.48 33.78 3.06
C TYR A 453 37.56 33.42 4.56
N GLY A 454 37.70 34.39 5.43
CA GLY A 454 37.64 34.20 6.90
C GLY A 454 36.29 33.74 7.43
N TYR A 455 35.21 34.13 6.78
CA TYR A 455 33.85 33.68 7.15
C TYR A 455 33.59 32.24 6.68
N TYR A 456 34.06 31.86 5.50
CA TYR A 456 33.95 30.49 4.98
C TYR A 456 34.84 29.48 5.72
N SER A 457 36.04 29.88 6.13
CA SER A 457 36.97 28.97 6.84
C SER A 457 36.53 28.66 8.28
N LYS A 458 35.83 29.59 8.95
CA LYS A 458 35.25 29.33 10.29
C LYS A 458 34.05 28.41 10.26
N ASN A 459 33.26 28.43 9.20
CA ASN A 459 32.06 27.56 9.10
C ASN A 459 32.38 26.14 8.58
N HIS A 460 33.55 25.92 7.96
CA HIS A 460 33.96 24.58 7.52
C HIS A 460 34.68 23.74 8.59
N LYS A 461 35.24 24.37 9.65
CA LYS A 461 35.88 23.65 10.75
C LYS A 461 34.91 22.96 11.72
N ASN A 462 33.61 23.28 11.65
CA ASN A 462 32.59 22.65 12.52
C ASN A 462 31.81 21.52 11.83
N LYS A 463 32.23 21.02 10.67
CA LYS A 463 31.54 19.92 9.98
C LYS A 463 32.20 18.55 10.13
N ASP A 464 33.39 18.45 10.68
CA ASP A 464 34.15 17.19 10.77
C ASP A 464 34.01 16.46 12.12
N ASP A 465 33.20 16.96 13.07
CA ASP A 465 33.07 16.35 14.42
C ASP A 465 31.74 15.59 14.66
N PHE A 466 31.04 15.17 13.62
CA PHE A 466 29.90 14.24 13.76
C PHE A 466 30.12 12.96 12.94
N GLU A 467 31.09 12.16 13.32
CA GLU A 467 31.05 10.72 13.06
C GLU A 467 30.10 10.07 14.05
N ILE A 468 28.95 9.62 13.56
CA ILE A 468 28.04 8.75 14.29
C ILE A 468 28.57 7.34 14.15
N GLU A 469 29.06 6.77 15.26
CA GLU A 469 29.34 5.33 15.40
C GLU A 469 28.12 4.49 14.95
N ARG A 470 28.42 3.44 14.22
CA ARG A 470 27.47 2.45 13.68
C ARG A 470 26.88 1.54 14.74
#